data_396341e3d5cdd22886d58c6ca92e9231
#
_entry.id   396341e3d5cdd22886d58c6ca92e9231
#
_cell.length_a   1.000
_cell.length_b   1.000
_cell.length_c   1.000
_cell.angle_alpha   90.00
_cell.angle_beta   90.00
_cell.angle_gamma   90.00
#
_symmetry.space_group_name_H-M   'P 1'
#
loop_
_entity.id
_entity.type
_entity.pdbx_description
1 polymer ?
#
loop_
_entity_poly.entity_id
_entity_poly.type
_entity_poly.pdbx_seq_one_letter_code
_entity_poly.pdbx_strand_id
1 'polypeptide(L)'
;MALKDEVFEHGPDPENPGWNHWNLKDPTLFNGAVMGKLITRAEGGKCRLRMFPERKHENLQGIIHGAITLALIDISLFTTMHVIGTGNAGPSVTLELSTQFIGGGDPKRPLDAVTEIMRETGNLVFVRGEVVQGEDRVAAFSGIIRKFPPRAL
;
A
#
# COMPACT_ATOMS: atom_id res chain seq x y z
N MET A 1 -2.23 22.23 -8.09
CA MET A 1 -2.21 20.82 -8.53
C MET A 1 -1.58 19.99 -7.42
N ALA A 2 -2.26 18.97 -6.94
CA ALA A 2 -1.71 18.17 -5.87
C ALA A 2 -0.52 17.36 -6.42
N LEU A 3 0.56 17.24 -5.65
CA LEU A 3 1.75 16.42 -5.96
C LEU A 3 1.37 15.00 -6.46
N LYS A 4 0.21 14.54 -6.01
CA LYS A 4 -0.42 13.28 -6.35
C LYS A 4 -0.61 13.10 -7.87
N ASP A 5 -1.13 14.11 -8.55
CA ASP A 5 -1.49 14.02 -9.98
C ASP A 5 -0.26 14.09 -10.91
N GLU A 6 0.86 14.61 -10.39
CA GLU A 6 2.11 14.68 -11.14
C GLU A 6 2.90 13.37 -11.12
N VAL A 7 2.77 12.60 -10.04
CA VAL A 7 3.61 11.44 -9.74
C VAL A 7 2.89 10.11 -9.91
N PHE A 8 1.58 10.08 -9.65
CA PHE A 8 0.78 8.85 -9.70
C PHE A 8 -0.13 8.79 -10.92
N GLU A 9 -0.30 7.58 -11.43
CA GLU A 9 -1.37 7.23 -12.35
C GLU A 9 -2.61 6.88 -11.51
N HIS A 10 -3.69 7.61 -11.75
CA HIS A 10 -4.97 7.43 -11.06
C HIS A 10 -6.06 7.08 -12.06
N GLY A 11 -7.16 6.57 -11.53
CA GLY A 11 -8.37 6.29 -12.26
C GLY A 11 -8.74 4.82 -12.24
N PRO A 12 -9.94 4.50 -12.77
CA PRO A 12 -10.42 3.13 -12.80
C PRO A 12 -9.50 2.20 -13.57
N ASP A 13 -9.29 1.01 -13.03
CA ASP A 13 -8.58 -0.05 -13.75
C ASP A 13 -9.57 -0.81 -14.64
N PRO A 14 -9.43 -0.78 -15.96
CA PRO A 14 -10.38 -1.45 -16.88
C PRO A 14 -10.35 -2.97 -16.76
N GLU A 15 -9.25 -3.55 -16.29
CA GLU A 15 -9.11 -5.00 -16.10
C GLU A 15 -9.72 -5.49 -14.77
N ASN A 16 -9.88 -4.58 -13.81
CA ASN A 16 -10.39 -4.89 -12.48
C ASN A 16 -11.51 -3.91 -12.09
N PRO A 17 -12.74 -4.15 -12.52
CA PRO A 17 -13.88 -3.28 -12.22
C PRO A 17 -14.04 -3.01 -10.71
N GLY A 18 -14.25 -1.75 -10.35
CA GLY A 18 -14.35 -1.30 -8.95
C GLY A 18 -13.03 -1.02 -8.26
N TRP A 19 -11.90 -1.20 -8.93
CA TRP A 19 -10.57 -0.85 -8.47
C TRP A 19 -10.00 0.34 -9.24
N ASN A 20 -9.07 1.05 -8.63
CA ASN A 20 -8.33 2.14 -9.24
C ASN A 20 -6.84 1.82 -9.29
N HIS A 21 -6.15 2.34 -10.28
CA HIS A 21 -4.70 2.26 -10.36
C HIS A 21 -4.04 2.95 -9.16
N TRP A 22 -2.92 2.39 -8.70
CA TRP A 22 -2.03 2.97 -7.70
C TRP A 22 -0.58 2.82 -8.16
N ASN A 23 -0.27 3.33 -9.34
CA ASN A 23 1.04 3.19 -9.95
C ASN A 23 1.76 4.54 -10.00
N LEU A 24 3.08 4.50 -9.90
CA LEU A 24 3.92 5.65 -10.21
C LEU A 24 4.00 5.82 -11.74
N LYS A 25 3.99 7.05 -12.21
CA LYS A 25 4.21 7.36 -13.65
C LYS A 25 5.60 6.97 -14.11
N ASP A 26 6.59 7.02 -13.21
CA ASP A 26 7.94 6.52 -13.48
C ASP A 26 8.04 5.05 -13.06
N PRO A 27 8.05 4.10 -14.02
CA PRO A 27 8.09 2.67 -13.71
C PRO A 27 9.48 2.20 -13.26
N THR A 28 10.50 3.06 -13.31
CA THR A 28 11.87 2.70 -12.88
C THR A 28 12.08 2.84 -11.38
N LEU A 29 11.19 3.54 -10.69
CA LEU A 29 11.19 3.63 -9.25
C LEU A 29 10.73 2.32 -8.60
N PHE A 30 11.05 2.13 -7.31
CA PHE A 30 10.85 0.89 -6.58
C PHE A 30 9.45 0.28 -6.76
N ASN A 31 8.39 1.08 -6.63
CA ASN A 31 7.03 0.55 -6.73
C ASN A 31 6.76 -0.10 -8.09
N GLY A 32 7.13 0.57 -9.19
CA GLY A 32 6.96 0.04 -10.53
C GLY A 32 7.92 -1.10 -10.85
N ALA A 33 9.21 -0.88 -10.58
CA ALA A 33 10.27 -1.82 -10.95
C ALA A 33 10.22 -3.12 -10.14
N VAL A 34 9.88 -3.06 -8.86
CA VAL A 34 9.90 -4.21 -7.95
C VAL A 34 8.50 -4.76 -7.71
N MET A 35 7.55 -3.91 -7.34
CA MET A 35 6.20 -4.36 -6.97
C MET A 35 5.30 -4.65 -8.17
N GLY A 36 5.53 -3.95 -9.29
CA GLY A 36 4.71 -4.05 -10.48
C GLY A 36 3.35 -3.35 -10.33
N LYS A 37 2.32 -3.88 -10.98
CA LYS A 37 0.97 -3.32 -10.94
C LYS A 37 0.40 -3.33 -9.53
N LEU A 38 -0.06 -2.17 -9.09
CA LEU A 38 -0.80 -1.99 -7.84
C LEU A 38 -2.18 -1.39 -8.14
N ILE A 39 -3.18 -1.89 -7.46
CA ILE A 39 -4.56 -1.37 -7.52
C ILE A 39 -5.11 -1.19 -6.11
N THR A 40 -6.02 -0.23 -5.96
CA THR A 40 -6.59 0.12 -4.65
C THR A 40 -8.08 0.38 -4.74
N ARG A 41 -8.76 0.21 -3.63
CA ARG A 41 -10.15 0.64 -3.43
C ARG A 41 -10.44 0.92 -1.97
N ALA A 42 -11.41 1.81 -1.74
CA ALA A 42 -12.02 1.96 -0.42
C ALA A 42 -13.16 0.95 -0.26
N GLU A 43 -13.25 0.31 0.89
CA GLU A 43 -14.35 -0.60 1.23
C GLU A 43 -14.65 -0.57 2.72
N GLY A 44 -15.89 -0.20 3.10
CA GLY A 44 -16.32 -0.23 4.50
C GLY A 44 -15.46 0.62 5.44
N GLY A 45 -15.01 1.81 5.02
CA GLY A 45 -14.14 2.68 5.80
C GLY A 45 -12.67 2.23 5.85
N LYS A 46 -12.32 1.17 5.14
CA LYS A 46 -10.95 0.65 5.01
C LYS A 46 -10.41 0.90 3.62
N CYS A 47 -9.09 0.84 3.49
CA CYS A 47 -8.40 0.85 2.21
C CYS A 47 -7.86 -0.55 1.93
N ARG A 48 -8.02 -1.01 0.71
CA ARG A 48 -7.42 -2.26 0.22
C ARG A 48 -6.45 -1.94 -0.90
N LEU A 49 -5.21 -2.37 -0.74
CA LEU A 49 -4.16 -2.28 -1.75
C LEU A 49 -3.78 -3.69 -2.18
N ARG A 50 -3.82 -3.94 -3.49
CA ARG A 50 -3.54 -5.26 -4.08
C ARG A 50 -2.31 -5.23 -4.96
N MET A 51 -1.44 -6.22 -4.77
CA MET A 51 -0.39 -6.56 -5.72
C MET A 51 -0.65 -7.93 -6.36
N PHE A 52 -0.03 -8.16 -7.50
CA PHE A 52 -0.06 -9.42 -8.24
C PHE A 52 1.34 -10.04 -8.21
N PRO A 53 1.57 -11.06 -7.36
CA PRO A 53 2.89 -11.66 -7.24
C PRO A 53 3.41 -12.25 -8.55
N GLU A 54 4.72 -12.15 -8.73
CA GLU A 54 5.46 -12.70 -9.86
C GLU A 54 6.62 -13.56 -9.33
N ARG A 55 7.28 -14.30 -10.20
CA ARG A 55 8.41 -15.17 -9.84
C ARG A 55 9.50 -14.43 -9.04
N LYS A 56 9.80 -13.18 -9.38
CA LYS A 56 10.80 -12.37 -8.68
C LYS A 56 10.44 -12.05 -7.22
N HIS A 57 9.19 -12.23 -6.83
CA HIS A 57 8.69 -11.97 -5.48
C HIS A 57 8.79 -13.19 -4.55
N GLU A 58 9.20 -14.34 -5.08
CA GLU A 58 9.31 -15.57 -4.31
C GLU A 58 10.64 -15.65 -3.54
N ASN A 59 10.59 -16.31 -2.39
CA ASN A 59 11.78 -16.72 -1.67
C ASN A 59 12.23 -18.16 -2.07
N LEU A 60 13.26 -18.66 -1.40
CA LEU A 60 13.81 -20.00 -1.70
C LEU A 60 12.84 -21.15 -1.40
N GLN A 61 11.81 -20.92 -0.57
CA GLN A 61 10.76 -21.89 -0.28
C GLN A 61 9.59 -21.85 -1.27
N GLY A 62 9.62 -20.96 -2.25
CA GLY A 62 8.53 -20.80 -3.22
C GLY A 62 7.28 -20.13 -2.66
N ILE A 63 7.42 -19.34 -1.61
CA ILE A 63 6.38 -18.46 -1.08
C ILE A 63 6.78 -17.00 -1.25
N ILE A 64 5.84 -16.08 -1.09
CA ILE A 64 6.12 -14.63 -1.20
C ILE A 64 7.18 -14.25 -0.15
N HIS A 65 8.25 -13.60 -0.62
CA HIS A 65 9.34 -13.15 0.24
C HIS A 65 8.84 -12.14 1.28
N GLY A 66 9.27 -12.29 2.53
CA GLY A 66 8.90 -11.37 3.61
C GLY A 66 9.22 -9.90 3.31
N ALA A 67 10.30 -9.62 2.58
CA ALA A 67 10.63 -8.27 2.14
C ALA A 67 9.59 -7.68 1.19
N ILE A 68 8.95 -8.48 0.34
CA ILE A 68 7.86 -8.06 -0.54
C ILE A 68 6.61 -7.75 0.29
N THR A 69 6.29 -8.59 1.25
CA THR A 69 5.19 -8.33 2.19
C THR A 69 5.42 -7.02 2.95
N LEU A 70 6.63 -6.76 3.45
CA LEU A 70 6.98 -5.49 4.11
C LEU A 70 6.88 -4.30 3.16
N ALA A 71 7.31 -4.45 1.91
CA ALA A 71 7.18 -3.39 0.91
C ALA A 71 5.71 -3.06 0.62
N LEU A 72 4.84 -4.07 0.47
CA LEU A 72 3.40 -3.85 0.31
C LEU A 72 2.81 -3.12 1.52
N ILE A 73 3.20 -3.51 2.73
CA ILE A 73 2.77 -2.88 3.97
C ILE A 73 3.18 -1.40 3.99
N ASP A 74 4.44 -1.09 3.71
CA ASP A 74 4.93 0.30 3.70
C ASP A 74 4.18 1.15 2.69
N ILE A 75 4.00 0.66 1.47
CA ILE A 75 3.23 1.36 0.43
C ILE A 75 1.77 1.53 0.86
N SER A 76 1.18 0.54 1.53
CA SER A 76 -0.21 0.60 1.96
C SER A 76 -0.49 1.72 2.97
N LEU A 77 0.48 2.12 3.79
CA LEU A 77 0.32 3.24 4.72
C LEU A 77 0.01 4.54 3.97
N PHE A 78 0.79 4.82 2.91
CA PHE A 78 0.60 6.02 2.08
C PHE A 78 -0.67 5.94 1.25
N THR A 79 -0.97 4.76 0.69
CA THR A 79 -2.21 4.52 -0.03
C THR A 79 -3.42 4.80 0.85
N THR A 80 -3.41 4.28 2.07
CA THR A 80 -4.47 4.49 3.06
C THR A 80 -4.70 5.97 3.34
N MET A 81 -3.62 6.70 3.61
CA MET A 81 -3.68 8.14 3.85
C MET A 81 -4.31 8.90 2.68
N HIS A 82 -4.00 8.52 1.44
CA HIS A 82 -4.52 9.19 0.24
C HIS A 82 -5.94 8.77 -0.12
N VAL A 83 -6.32 7.52 0.15
CA VAL A 83 -7.63 6.97 -0.26
C VAL A 83 -8.73 7.28 0.76
N ILE A 84 -8.44 7.12 2.04
CA ILE A 84 -9.43 7.28 3.12
C ILE A 84 -9.06 8.32 4.18
N GLY A 85 -7.91 8.98 4.07
CA GLY A 85 -7.49 10.06 4.94
C GLY A 85 -8.19 11.38 4.62
N THR A 86 -7.84 12.43 5.38
CA THR A 86 -8.46 13.76 5.23
C THR A 86 -8.08 14.51 3.95
N GLY A 87 -7.17 13.98 3.15
CA GLY A 87 -6.75 14.55 1.88
C GLY A 87 -5.69 15.67 1.96
N ASN A 88 -5.32 16.11 3.16
CA ASN A 88 -4.29 17.15 3.38
C ASN A 88 -2.90 16.55 3.51
N ALA A 89 -2.54 15.67 2.58
CA ALA A 89 -1.23 15.04 2.59
C ALA A 89 -0.27 15.77 1.63
N GLY A 90 0.73 16.43 2.21
CA GLY A 90 1.93 16.83 1.51
C GLY A 90 2.94 15.67 1.43
N PRO A 91 4.22 15.96 1.17
CA PRO A 91 5.29 14.97 1.30
C PRO A 91 5.21 14.25 2.65
N SER A 92 5.46 12.96 2.66
CA SER A 92 5.29 12.13 3.87
C SER A 92 6.36 11.06 3.95
N VAL A 93 6.67 10.63 5.16
CA VAL A 93 7.64 9.57 5.41
C VAL A 93 7.13 8.60 6.46
N THR A 94 7.55 7.35 6.37
CA THR A 94 7.32 6.35 7.40
C THR A 94 8.19 6.63 8.60
N LEU A 95 7.59 6.74 9.79
CA LEU A 95 8.32 6.86 11.06
C LEU A 95 8.54 5.52 11.72
N GLU A 96 7.52 4.67 11.68
CA GLU A 96 7.54 3.37 12.34
C GLU A 96 6.71 2.37 11.54
N LEU A 97 7.18 1.14 11.54
CA LEU A 97 6.49 -0.01 10.97
C LEU A 97 6.75 -1.23 11.87
N SER A 98 5.68 -1.77 12.43
CA SER A 98 5.73 -2.99 13.23
C SER A 98 4.91 -4.08 12.53
N THR A 99 5.52 -5.23 12.28
CA THR A 99 4.92 -6.32 11.53
C THR A 99 5.11 -7.65 12.22
N GLN A 100 4.04 -8.43 12.26
CA GLN A 100 4.07 -9.85 12.62
C GLN A 100 3.79 -10.67 11.37
N PHE A 101 4.73 -11.54 11.01
CA PHE A 101 4.53 -12.53 9.95
C PHE A 101 3.80 -13.73 10.54
N ILE A 102 2.64 -14.06 9.97
CA ILE A 102 1.72 -15.07 10.50
C ILE A 102 1.69 -16.30 9.63
N GLY A 103 1.66 -16.13 8.30
CA GLY A 103 1.60 -17.22 7.33
C GLY A 103 2.40 -16.93 6.08
N GLY A 104 2.71 -17.97 5.32
CA GLY A 104 3.35 -17.85 4.01
C GLY A 104 2.35 -17.35 2.96
N GLY A 105 2.75 -16.36 2.17
CA GLY A 105 1.96 -15.91 1.04
C GLY A 105 2.12 -16.83 -0.18
N ASP A 106 1.01 -17.19 -0.80
CA ASP A 106 0.97 -17.97 -2.04
C ASP A 106 1.27 -17.07 -3.24
N PRO A 107 2.38 -17.31 -4.01
CA PRO A 107 2.72 -16.46 -5.14
C PRO A 107 1.75 -16.58 -6.33
N LYS A 108 0.83 -17.53 -6.32
CA LYS A 108 -0.17 -17.73 -7.37
C LYS A 108 -1.47 -16.95 -7.12
N ARG A 109 -1.55 -16.24 -6.02
CA ARG A 109 -2.75 -15.49 -5.61
C ARG A 109 -2.41 -14.02 -5.39
N PRO A 110 -3.34 -13.08 -5.68
CA PRO A 110 -3.16 -11.68 -5.28
C PRO A 110 -2.90 -11.56 -3.79
N LEU A 111 -2.05 -10.58 -3.42
CA LEU A 111 -1.75 -10.26 -2.04
C LEU A 111 -2.32 -8.88 -1.71
N ASP A 112 -3.14 -8.80 -0.67
CA ASP A 112 -3.86 -7.59 -0.29
C ASP A 112 -3.40 -7.08 1.07
N ALA A 113 -3.09 -5.79 1.15
CA ALA A 113 -3.02 -5.08 2.43
C ALA A 113 -4.36 -4.38 2.68
N VAL A 114 -5.00 -4.70 3.79
CA VAL A 114 -6.28 -4.12 4.23
C VAL A 114 -6.03 -3.29 5.48
N THR A 115 -6.28 -2.00 5.38
CA THR A 115 -5.84 -1.01 6.37
C THR A 115 -6.98 -0.12 6.86
N GLU A 116 -6.83 0.38 8.05
CA GLU A 116 -7.69 1.42 8.62
C GLU A 116 -6.86 2.49 9.32
N ILE A 117 -7.36 3.72 9.34
CA ILE A 117 -6.76 4.82 10.09
C ILE A 117 -7.29 4.76 11.52
N MET A 118 -6.36 4.61 12.47
CA MET A 118 -6.69 4.65 13.89
C MET A 118 -6.84 6.07 14.39
N ARG A 119 -6.00 6.96 13.91
CA ARG A 119 -6.04 8.39 14.17
C ARG A 119 -5.25 9.16 13.11
N GLU A 120 -5.77 10.30 12.72
CA GLU A 120 -5.06 11.27 11.90
C GLU A 120 -5.02 12.61 12.63
N THR A 121 -3.82 13.17 12.73
CA THR A 121 -3.57 14.51 13.27
C THR A 121 -3.08 15.44 12.16
N GLY A 122 -2.78 16.68 12.48
CA GLY A 122 -2.16 17.59 11.52
C GLY A 122 -0.85 17.06 10.93
N ASN A 123 -0.06 16.33 11.71
CA ASN A 123 1.29 15.88 11.35
C ASN A 123 1.46 14.37 11.25
N LEU A 124 0.58 13.57 11.86
CA LEU A 124 0.74 12.12 11.97
C LEU A 124 -0.50 11.38 11.49
N VAL A 125 -0.27 10.20 10.91
CA VAL A 125 -1.32 9.22 10.61
C VAL A 125 -0.93 7.90 11.25
N PHE A 126 -1.80 7.39 12.11
CA PHE A 126 -1.65 6.08 12.76
C PHE A 126 -2.51 5.07 12.00
N VAL A 127 -1.87 4.07 11.42
CA VAL A 127 -2.50 3.06 10.57
C VAL A 127 -2.27 1.68 11.19
N ARG A 128 -3.27 0.83 11.09
CA ARG A 128 -3.12 -0.62 11.32
C ARG A 128 -3.76 -1.40 10.20
N GLY A 129 -3.34 -2.64 10.03
CA GLY A 129 -3.91 -3.50 9.01
C GLY A 129 -3.43 -4.93 9.05
N GLU A 130 -3.87 -5.65 8.04
CA GLU A 130 -3.52 -7.04 7.80
C GLU A 130 -3.13 -7.24 6.34
N VAL A 131 -2.22 -8.17 6.10
CA VAL A 131 -1.96 -8.69 4.76
C VAL A 131 -2.66 -10.02 4.62
N VAL A 132 -3.51 -10.14 3.61
CA VAL A 132 -4.40 -11.29 3.43
C VAL A 132 -4.41 -11.78 1.99
N GLN A 133 -4.77 -13.06 1.85
CA GLN A 133 -5.14 -13.68 0.58
C GLN A 133 -6.49 -14.40 0.80
N GLY A 134 -7.58 -13.72 0.40
CA GLY A 134 -8.91 -14.15 0.81
C GLY A 134 -9.05 -14.13 2.33
N GLU A 135 -9.35 -15.28 2.94
CA GLU A 135 -9.46 -15.42 4.40
C GLU A 135 -8.14 -15.79 5.09
N ASP A 136 -7.10 -16.13 4.31
CA ASP A 136 -5.80 -16.49 4.83
C ASP A 136 -5.01 -15.25 5.25
N ARG A 137 -4.60 -15.21 6.51
CA ARG A 137 -3.82 -14.11 7.05
C ARG A 137 -2.32 -14.36 6.88
N VAL A 138 -1.65 -13.44 6.19
CA VAL A 138 -0.20 -13.51 5.93
C VAL A 138 0.58 -12.71 6.95
N ALA A 139 0.10 -11.52 7.31
CA ALA A 139 0.74 -10.66 8.30
C ALA A 139 -0.29 -9.75 8.98
N ALA A 140 0.08 -9.24 10.16
CA ALA A 140 -0.61 -8.15 10.84
C ALA A 140 0.39 -7.04 11.13
N PHE A 141 -0.03 -5.78 11.06
CA PHE A 141 0.89 -4.67 11.20
C PHE A 141 0.25 -3.39 11.74
N SER A 142 1.10 -2.50 12.21
CA SER A 142 0.79 -1.11 12.48
C SER A 142 1.92 -0.22 11.98
N GLY A 143 1.60 1.02 11.65
CA GLY A 143 2.60 1.98 11.19
C GLY A 143 2.20 3.41 11.49
N ILE A 144 3.18 4.28 11.45
CA ILE A 144 3.01 5.72 11.68
C ILE A 144 3.67 6.46 10.51
N ILE A 145 2.91 7.37 9.90
CA ILE A 145 3.39 8.29 8.87
C ILE A 145 3.51 9.69 9.48
N ARG A 146 4.57 10.39 9.15
CA ARG A 146 4.69 11.83 9.33
C ARG A 146 4.37 12.55 8.03
N LYS A 147 3.41 13.47 8.11
CA LYS A 147 3.08 14.40 7.03
C LYS A 147 3.90 15.69 7.19
N PHE A 148 4.37 16.22 6.08
CA PHE A 148 4.96 17.56 6.03
C PHE A 148 3.98 18.52 5.36
N PRO A 149 4.03 19.82 5.70
CA PRO A 149 3.26 20.82 4.99
C PRO A 149 3.57 20.77 3.48
N PRO A 150 2.60 21.07 2.62
CA PRO A 150 2.91 21.28 1.20
C PRO A 150 4.00 22.33 1.10
N ARG A 151 5.04 22.05 0.29
CA ARG A 151 6.06 23.07 0.00
C ARG A 151 5.36 24.21 -0.72
N ALA A 152 5.49 25.42 -0.18
CA ALA A 152 5.14 26.64 -0.92
C ALA A 152 6.00 26.68 -2.19
N LEU A 153 5.35 26.71 -3.35
CA LEU A 153 6.00 26.95 -4.64
C LEU A 153 6.47 28.38 -4.72
#